data_d9c27ebd3842c768e13013019660f077
#
_entry.id   d9c27ebd3842c768e13013019660f077
#
_cell.length_a   1.000
_cell.length_b   1.000
_cell.length_c   1.000
_cell.angle_alpha   90.00
_cell.angle_beta   90.00
_cell.angle_gamma   90.00
#
_symmetry.space_group_name_H-M   'P 1'
#
loop_
_entity.id
_entity.type
_entity.pdbx_description
1 polymer ?
#
loop_
_entity_poly.entity_id
_entity_poly.type
_entity_poly.pdbx_seq_one_letter_code
_entity_poly.pdbx_strand_id
1 'polypeptide(L)'
;KKERTLGLWINRGSETFDIAPASYALASTRPLSDITRESFRVSLSMGIDDLRLSTSEGGRSHVFPEPESLVISAPTDDAPALVPNRDEYATALRRIRRERGLYNQTIGSVEFVSATLFRADLQLPADLPVGNHTVRAFLFRNGVFIRQSSEPLLVIKTGFEAVVDDFARNYAFLYGLFAVALAIFMGWFGRVVFKRD
;
A
#
# COMPACT_ATOMS: atom_id res chain seq x y z
N LYS A 1 -19.75 7.29 5.59
CA LYS A 1 -20.90 7.15 4.69
C LYS A 1 -21.70 8.46 4.69
N LYS A 2 -22.04 8.98 3.52
CA LYS A 2 -22.90 10.16 3.36
C LYS A 2 -24.31 9.70 3.02
N GLU A 3 -25.30 10.16 3.75
CA GLU A 3 -26.71 9.92 3.46
C GLU A 3 -27.45 11.26 3.24
N ARG A 4 -28.39 11.26 2.30
CA ARG A 4 -29.21 12.44 2.03
C ARG A 4 -30.44 12.40 2.91
N THR A 5 -30.50 13.29 3.90
CA THR A 5 -31.64 13.43 4.79
C THR A 5 -32.18 14.85 4.66
N LEU A 6 -33.45 15.00 4.35
CA LEU A 6 -34.13 16.31 4.15
C LEU A 6 -33.42 17.24 3.14
N GLY A 7 -32.82 16.66 2.08
CA GLY A 7 -32.12 17.44 1.05
C GLY A 7 -30.65 17.78 1.38
N LEU A 8 -30.17 17.51 2.57
CA LEU A 8 -28.80 17.73 3.01
C LEU A 8 -28.00 16.44 3.03
N TRP A 9 -26.70 16.51 2.65
CA TRP A 9 -25.78 15.39 2.77
C TRP A 9 -25.16 15.38 4.17
N ILE A 10 -25.57 14.40 4.99
CA ILE A 10 -25.10 14.25 6.37
C ILE A 10 -24.14 13.07 6.44
N ASN A 11 -23.00 13.23 7.14
CA ASN A 11 -22.09 12.12 7.46
C ASN A 11 -22.72 11.29 8.58
N ARG A 12 -23.16 10.08 8.29
CA ARG A 12 -23.82 9.18 9.25
C ARG A 12 -22.93 8.10 9.84
N GLY A 13 -21.69 8.05 9.51
CA GLY A 13 -20.76 7.08 10.09
C GLY A 13 -19.40 7.16 9.43
N SER A 14 -18.39 6.91 10.22
CA SER A 14 -17.00 6.70 9.79
C SER A 14 -16.48 5.47 10.48
N GLU A 15 -15.65 4.71 9.81
CA GLU A 15 -14.95 3.57 10.37
C GLU A 15 -13.46 3.77 10.15
N THR A 16 -12.67 3.48 11.19
CA THR A 16 -11.22 3.57 11.13
C THR A 16 -10.65 2.18 11.01
N PHE A 17 -9.82 1.97 10.01
CA PHE A 17 -9.10 0.73 9.83
C PHE A 17 -7.70 0.88 10.45
N ASP A 18 -7.39 0.07 11.45
CA ASP A 18 -6.08 0.06 12.10
C ASP A 18 -5.04 -0.64 11.23
N ILE A 19 -5.48 -1.67 10.50
CA ILE A 19 -4.62 -2.42 9.59
C ILE A 19 -5.24 -2.39 8.20
N ALA A 20 -4.68 -1.54 7.34
CA ALA A 20 -4.98 -1.51 5.92
C ALA A 20 -3.69 -1.22 5.15
N PRO A 21 -3.27 -2.07 4.20
CA PRO A 21 -2.09 -1.79 3.39
C PRO A 21 -2.24 -0.45 2.68
N ALA A 22 -1.17 0.37 2.68
CA ALA A 22 -1.15 1.63 1.95
C ALA A 22 -1.24 1.40 0.44
N SER A 23 -0.60 0.35 -0.05
CA SER A 23 -0.60 -0.12 -1.44
C SER A 23 -0.59 -1.64 -1.49
N TYR A 24 -1.03 -2.19 -2.60
CA TYR A 24 -1.03 -3.63 -2.85
C TYR A 24 -0.70 -3.93 -4.31
N ALA A 25 0.26 -4.79 -4.53
CA ALA A 25 0.58 -5.36 -5.84
C ALA A 25 0.88 -6.86 -5.67
N LEU A 26 0.56 -7.64 -6.68
CA LEU A 26 0.72 -9.08 -6.67
C LEU A 26 1.40 -9.53 -7.96
N ALA A 27 2.34 -10.47 -7.87
CA ALA A 27 2.89 -11.20 -9.01
C ALA A 27 2.76 -12.70 -8.76
N SER A 28 2.57 -13.46 -9.83
CA SER A 28 2.29 -14.88 -9.73
C SER A 28 2.83 -15.62 -10.96
N THR A 29 3.21 -16.89 -10.78
CA THR A 29 3.66 -17.77 -11.89
C THR A 29 2.49 -18.21 -12.77
N ARG A 30 1.27 -18.27 -12.20
CA ARG A 30 0.03 -18.70 -12.86
C ARG A 30 -1.18 -18.14 -12.10
N PRO A 31 -2.40 -18.27 -12.58
CA PRO A 31 -3.60 -17.85 -11.85
C PRO A 31 -3.64 -18.42 -10.44
N LEU A 32 -4.04 -17.61 -9.46
CA LEU A 32 -4.02 -18.00 -8.03
C LEU A 32 -4.88 -19.23 -7.74
N SER A 33 -5.97 -19.41 -8.50
CA SER A 33 -6.85 -20.60 -8.42
C SER A 33 -6.11 -21.91 -8.69
N ASP A 34 -5.08 -21.84 -9.56
CA ASP A 34 -4.29 -23.01 -10.00
C ASP A 34 -3.12 -23.29 -9.06
N ILE A 35 -2.78 -22.28 -8.23
CA ILE A 35 -1.65 -22.39 -7.28
C ILE A 35 -2.14 -22.98 -5.97
N THR A 36 -3.28 -22.51 -5.44
CA THR A 36 -3.71 -22.88 -4.10
C THR A 36 -5.22 -22.72 -3.91
N ARG A 37 -5.74 -23.33 -2.86
CA ARG A 37 -7.16 -23.27 -2.47
C ARG A 37 -7.54 -21.88 -1.93
N GLU A 38 -8.82 -21.55 -1.98
CA GLU A 38 -9.36 -20.28 -1.48
C GLU A 38 -9.02 -20.03 0.00
N SER A 39 -9.07 -21.07 0.83
CA SER A 39 -8.71 -20.97 2.25
C SER A 39 -7.31 -20.42 2.49
N PHE A 40 -6.32 -20.82 1.70
CA PHE A 40 -4.96 -20.29 1.77
C PHE A 40 -4.89 -18.86 1.21
N ARG A 41 -5.58 -18.56 0.11
CA ARG A 41 -5.60 -17.20 -0.45
C ARG A 41 -6.09 -16.19 0.58
N VAL A 42 -7.21 -16.50 1.24
CA VAL A 42 -7.78 -15.66 2.30
C VAL A 42 -6.84 -15.57 3.50
N SER A 43 -6.28 -16.71 3.98
CA SER A 43 -5.40 -16.72 5.14
C SER A 43 -4.11 -15.94 4.93
N LEU A 44 -3.57 -15.94 3.71
CA LEU A 44 -2.34 -15.24 3.34
C LEU A 44 -2.60 -13.86 2.72
N SER A 45 -3.87 -13.44 2.59
CA SER A 45 -4.27 -12.17 1.95
C SER A 45 -3.74 -12.04 0.52
N MET A 46 -3.92 -13.09 -0.28
CA MET A 46 -3.46 -13.18 -1.67
C MET A 46 -4.56 -12.75 -2.64
N GLY A 47 -4.63 -11.48 -2.92
CA GLY A 47 -5.65 -10.86 -3.77
C GLY A 47 -6.30 -9.68 -3.07
N ILE A 48 -6.77 -8.70 -3.84
CA ILE A 48 -7.35 -7.47 -3.27
C ILE A 48 -8.62 -7.80 -2.48
N ASP A 49 -9.41 -8.75 -2.96
CA ASP A 49 -10.68 -9.12 -2.32
C ASP A 49 -10.44 -9.99 -1.07
N ASP A 50 -9.31 -10.66 -0.98
CA ASP A 50 -8.88 -11.49 0.14
C ASP A 50 -8.03 -10.72 1.17
N LEU A 51 -7.75 -9.41 0.94
CA LEU A 51 -7.04 -8.58 1.90
C LEU A 51 -7.79 -8.48 3.22
N ARG A 52 -7.08 -8.72 4.31
CA ARG A 52 -7.60 -8.49 5.66
C ARG A 52 -7.50 -7.00 5.99
N LEU A 53 -8.63 -6.44 6.34
CA LEU A 53 -8.77 -5.09 6.84
C LEU A 53 -9.33 -5.20 8.25
N SER A 54 -8.61 -4.73 9.27
CA SER A 54 -9.11 -4.74 10.64
C SER A 54 -9.55 -3.35 11.07
N THR A 55 -10.66 -3.31 11.76
CA THR A 55 -11.25 -2.11 12.34
C THR A 55 -11.05 -2.10 13.86
N SER A 56 -10.95 -0.90 14.45
CA SER A 56 -10.76 -0.72 15.89
C SER A 56 -11.90 -1.29 16.75
N GLU A 57 -13.10 -1.42 16.21
CA GLU A 57 -14.24 -1.98 16.93
C GLU A 57 -14.22 -3.52 17.02
N GLY A 58 -13.43 -4.17 16.19
CA GLY A 58 -13.35 -5.65 16.11
C GLY A 58 -12.39 -6.31 17.09
N GLY A 59 -11.85 -5.62 18.09
CA GLY A 59 -11.22 -6.15 19.32
C GLY A 59 -10.22 -7.31 19.23
N ARG A 60 -9.77 -7.72 18.06
CA ARG A 60 -8.69 -8.68 17.84
C ARG A 60 -7.65 -8.09 16.93
N SER A 61 -6.69 -7.41 17.55
CA SER A 61 -5.44 -7.02 16.93
C SER A 61 -4.76 -8.26 16.35
N HIS A 62 -5.05 -8.56 15.10
CA HIS A 62 -4.23 -9.48 14.34
C HIS A 62 -3.06 -8.67 13.77
N VAL A 63 -2.08 -8.39 14.63
CA VAL A 63 -0.72 -8.10 14.21
C VAL A 63 -0.39 -9.16 13.15
N PHE A 64 0.11 -8.75 11.98
CA PHE A 64 0.71 -9.70 11.06
C PHE A 64 1.74 -10.47 11.88
N PRO A 65 1.60 -11.80 12.04
CA PRO A 65 2.54 -12.53 12.87
C PRO A 65 3.93 -12.30 12.30
N GLU A 66 4.85 -11.92 13.18
CA GLU A 66 6.26 -11.85 12.86
C GLU A 66 6.70 -13.20 12.27
N PRO A 67 7.67 -13.22 11.34
CA PRO A 67 8.04 -14.42 10.59
C PRO A 67 8.48 -15.62 11.45
N GLU A 68 8.80 -15.41 12.72
CA GLU A 68 9.23 -16.47 13.63
C GLU A 68 8.09 -17.27 14.29
N SER A 69 6.86 -16.79 14.28
CA SER A 69 5.73 -17.43 14.96
C SER A 69 4.76 -18.19 14.06
N LEU A 70 5.02 -18.20 12.75
CA LEU A 70 4.23 -18.98 11.80
C LEU A 70 4.69 -20.45 11.76
N VAL A 71 4.49 -21.17 12.85
CA VAL A 71 4.11 -22.57 12.71
C VAL A 71 2.70 -22.54 12.13
N ILE A 72 2.58 -22.42 10.80
CA ILE A 72 1.31 -22.62 10.12
C ILE A 72 1.04 -24.12 10.23
N SER A 73 0.35 -24.50 11.31
CA SER A 73 -0.39 -25.74 11.29
C SER A 73 -1.24 -25.69 10.03
N ALA A 74 -1.10 -26.66 9.15
CA ALA A 74 -1.95 -26.75 7.97
C ALA A 74 -3.40 -26.50 8.42
N PRO A 75 -4.18 -25.65 7.73
CA PRO A 75 -5.55 -25.41 8.13
C PRO A 75 -6.23 -26.79 8.19
N THR A 76 -6.59 -27.20 9.39
CA THR A 76 -7.45 -28.35 9.61
C THR A 76 -8.77 -27.94 8.98
N ASP A 77 -9.43 -28.83 8.26
CA ASP A 77 -10.70 -28.57 7.58
C ASP A 77 -11.79 -28.00 8.51
N ASP A 78 -11.60 -28.13 9.84
CA ASP A 78 -12.48 -27.61 10.89
C ASP A 78 -12.07 -26.23 11.45
N ALA A 79 -11.00 -25.59 10.93
CA ALA A 79 -10.67 -24.24 11.34
C ALA A 79 -11.74 -23.27 10.81
N PRO A 80 -12.29 -22.35 11.67
CA PRO A 80 -13.27 -21.39 11.21
C PRO A 80 -12.67 -20.62 10.03
N ALA A 81 -13.32 -20.69 8.88
CA ALA A 81 -12.91 -20.02 7.66
C ALA A 81 -12.71 -18.53 7.99
N LEU A 82 -11.46 -18.06 7.87
CA LEU A 82 -11.14 -16.65 8.07
C LEU A 82 -11.76 -15.87 6.91
N VAL A 83 -12.99 -15.39 7.14
CA VAL A 83 -13.71 -14.60 6.13
C VAL A 83 -13.04 -13.24 6.03
N PRO A 84 -12.67 -12.78 4.82
CA PRO A 84 -12.19 -11.41 4.65
C PRO A 84 -13.31 -10.44 5.05
N ASN A 85 -12.94 -9.33 5.70
CA ASN A 85 -13.90 -8.29 6.02
C ASN A 85 -14.51 -7.74 4.72
N ARG A 86 -15.77 -8.10 4.46
CA ARG A 86 -16.54 -7.71 3.27
C ARG A 86 -17.69 -6.76 3.62
N ASP A 87 -17.61 -6.11 4.76
CA ASP A 87 -18.57 -5.08 5.12
C ASP A 87 -18.57 -3.91 4.11
N GLU A 88 -19.56 -3.03 4.23
CA GLU A 88 -19.73 -1.91 3.32
C GLU A 88 -18.50 -0.97 3.33
N TYR A 89 -17.90 -0.75 4.49
CA TYR A 89 -16.75 0.14 4.65
C TYR A 89 -15.48 -0.46 4.05
N ALA A 90 -15.21 -1.73 4.29
CA ALA A 90 -14.07 -2.44 3.69
C ALA A 90 -14.18 -2.48 2.16
N THR A 91 -15.39 -2.71 1.64
CA THR A 91 -15.65 -2.68 0.20
C THR A 91 -15.44 -1.28 -0.38
N ALA A 92 -15.91 -0.23 0.31
CA ALA A 92 -15.67 1.15 -0.09
C ALA A 92 -14.19 1.51 -0.08
N LEU A 93 -13.45 1.09 0.96
CA LEU A 93 -12.00 1.32 1.06
C LEU A 93 -11.25 0.67 -0.10
N ARG A 94 -11.52 -0.63 -0.39
CA ARG A 94 -10.90 -1.31 -1.53
C ARG A 94 -11.21 -0.60 -2.84
N ARG A 95 -12.45 -0.15 -3.06
CA ARG A 95 -12.84 0.59 -4.25
C ARG A 95 -12.04 1.89 -4.38
N ILE A 96 -12.00 2.72 -3.33
CA ILE A 96 -11.26 3.98 -3.35
C ILE A 96 -9.76 3.75 -3.64
N ARG A 97 -9.16 2.72 -3.03
CA ARG A 97 -7.75 2.38 -3.25
C ARG A 97 -7.49 1.88 -4.68
N ARG A 98 -8.42 1.13 -5.26
CA ARG A 98 -8.37 0.72 -6.67
C ARG A 98 -8.48 1.92 -7.61
N GLU A 99 -9.44 2.82 -7.39
CA GLU A 99 -9.64 4.04 -8.19
C GLU A 99 -8.41 4.96 -8.17
N ARG A 100 -7.68 4.99 -7.06
CA ARG A 100 -6.41 5.70 -6.92
C ARG A 100 -5.20 4.93 -7.48
N GLY A 101 -5.38 3.73 -8.00
CA GLY A 101 -4.30 2.88 -8.50
C GLY A 101 -3.39 2.29 -7.41
N LEU A 102 -3.67 2.54 -6.11
CA LEU A 102 -2.86 2.03 -5.01
C LEU A 102 -3.01 0.52 -4.81
N TYR A 103 -4.18 -0.03 -5.14
CA TYR A 103 -4.41 -1.48 -5.18
C TYR A 103 -4.43 -1.90 -6.64
N ASN A 104 -3.29 -2.42 -7.11
CA ASN A 104 -3.13 -2.80 -8.51
C ASN A 104 -3.88 -4.11 -8.80
N GLN A 105 -4.77 -4.06 -9.80
CA GLN A 105 -5.53 -5.23 -10.23
C GLN A 105 -4.76 -6.10 -11.23
N THR A 106 -3.72 -5.53 -11.85
CA THR A 106 -2.89 -6.28 -12.79
C THR A 106 -1.94 -7.18 -12.02
N ILE A 107 -2.06 -8.47 -12.25
CA ILE A 107 -1.15 -9.46 -11.66
C ILE A 107 0.13 -9.44 -12.49
N GLY A 108 1.25 -9.19 -11.81
CA GLY A 108 2.59 -9.28 -12.39
C GLY A 108 3.01 -10.74 -12.63
N SER A 109 4.15 -10.92 -13.25
CA SER A 109 4.70 -12.25 -13.57
C SER A 109 5.81 -12.65 -12.61
N VAL A 110 5.90 -13.95 -12.34
CA VAL A 110 7.03 -14.57 -11.65
C VAL A 110 7.61 -15.67 -12.54
N GLU A 111 8.89 -15.60 -12.80
CA GLU A 111 9.60 -16.56 -13.63
C GLU A 111 10.76 -17.20 -12.86
N PHE A 112 10.88 -18.52 -12.94
CA PHE A 112 12.05 -19.22 -12.42
C PHE A 112 13.19 -19.17 -13.44
N VAL A 113 14.25 -18.42 -13.09
CA VAL A 113 15.48 -18.33 -13.90
C VAL A 113 16.33 -19.60 -13.73
N SER A 114 16.30 -20.19 -12.53
CA SER A 114 16.95 -21.46 -12.21
C SER A 114 16.17 -22.20 -11.13
N ALA A 115 16.65 -23.37 -10.71
CA ALA A 115 16.02 -24.14 -9.63
C ALA A 115 15.96 -23.40 -8.28
N THR A 116 16.83 -22.41 -8.08
CA THR A 116 16.96 -21.65 -6.82
C THR A 116 16.77 -20.15 -6.97
N LEU A 117 16.59 -19.67 -8.20
CA LEU A 117 16.46 -18.23 -8.49
C LEU A 117 15.18 -17.96 -9.27
N PHE A 118 14.38 -17.01 -8.78
CA PHE A 118 13.23 -16.50 -9.50
C PHE A 118 13.32 -14.98 -9.66
N ARG A 119 12.66 -14.47 -10.68
CA ARG A 119 12.44 -13.04 -10.93
C ARG A 119 10.95 -12.75 -10.85
N ALA A 120 10.59 -11.67 -10.17
CA ALA A 120 9.23 -11.20 -10.10
C ALA A 120 9.14 -9.78 -10.68
N ASP A 121 8.22 -9.57 -11.61
CA ASP A 121 7.94 -8.28 -12.20
C ASP A 121 6.62 -7.76 -11.62
N LEU A 122 6.72 -6.71 -10.80
CA LEU A 122 5.61 -6.07 -10.11
C LEU A 122 5.37 -4.67 -10.68
N GLN A 123 4.13 -4.38 -11.02
CA GLN A 123 3.72 -3.03 -11.39
C GLN A 123 3.34 -2.27 -10.12
N LEU A 124 4.21 -1.36 -9.69
CA LEU A 124 3.95 -0.49 -8.56
C LEU A 124 3.25 0.79 -8.99
N PRO A 125 2.32 1.33 -8.19
CA PRO A 125 1.67 2.60 -8.50
C PRO A 125 2.67 3.76 -8.45
N ALA A 126 2.45 4.78 -9.30
CA ALA A 126 3.28 5.99 -9.32
C ALA A 126 3.18 6.77 -7.99
N ASP A 127 2.01 6.73 -7.34
CA ASP A 127 1.74 7.41 -6.07
C ASP A 127 2.07 6.53 -4.85
N LEU A 128 3.00 5.58 -5.00
CA LEU A 128 3.41 4.73 -3.89
C LEU A 128 4.00 5.60 -2.76
N PRO A 129 3.48 5.49 -1.53
CA PRO A 129 4.02 6.26 -0.41
C PRO A 129 5.50 5.96 -0.17
N VAL A 130 6.28 6.99 0.14
CA VAL A 130 7.69 6.81 0.53
C VAL A 130 7.79 6.12 1.89
N GLY A 131 8.82 5.30 2.07
CA GLY A 131 9.05 4.57 3.31
C GLY A 131 9.32 3.09 3.10
N ASN A 132 9.26 2.34 4.19
CA ASN A 132 9.49 0.91 4.17
C ASN A 132 8.19 0.16 3.81
N HIS A 133 8.26 -0.63 2.75
CA HIS A 133 7.24 -1.57 2.35
C HIS A 133 7.74 -2.99 2.58
N THR A 134 6.84 -3.94 2.77
CA THR A 134 7.20 -5.34 2.94
C THR A 134 6.79 -6.14 1.71
N VAL A 135 7.75 -6.77 1.07
CA VAL A 135 7.52 -7.75 0.00
C VAL A 135 7.48 -9.14 0.62
N ARG A 136 6.39 -9.88 0.38
CA ARG A 136 6.25 -11.25 0.86
C ARG A 136 6.21 -12.21 -0.32
N ALA A 137 7.08 -13.20 -0.32
CA ALA A 137 7.11 -14.28 -1.30
C ALA A 137 6.55 -15.55 -0.68
N PHE A 138 5.64 -16.20 -1.37
CA PHE A 138 5.02 -17.45 -0.94
C PHE A 138 5.37 -18.56 -1.93
N LEU A 139 5.87 -19.67 -1.44
CA LEU A 139 6.17 -20.84 -2.23
C LEU A 139 5.11 -21.92 -2.01
N PHE A 140 4.52 -22.39 -3.11
CA PHE A 140 3.58 -23.50 -3.10
C PHE A 140 4.10 -24.66 -3.95
N ARG A 141 3.77 -25.88 -3.55
CA ARG A 141 4.03 -27.10 -4.32
C ARG A 141 2.80 -27.99 -4.28
N ASN A 142 2.26 -28.33 -5.45
CA ASN A 142 1.05 -29.15 -5.59
C ASN A 142 -0.15 -28.62 -4.77
N GLY A 143 -0.34 -27.31 -4.73
CA GLY A 143 -1.43 -26.67 -3.97
C GLY A 143 -1.18 -26.49 -2.47
N VAL A 144 -0.05 -27.03 -1.96
CA VAL A 144 0.30 -26.95 -0.52
C VAL A 144 1.31 -25.82 -0.32
N PHE A 145 1.07 -25.02 0.72
CA PHE A 145 2.00 -23.97 1.17
C PHE A 145 3.28 -24.61 1.73
N ILE A 146 4.44 -24.18 1.26
CA ILE A 146 5.75 -24.70 1.67
C ILE A 146 6.49 -23.69 2.54
N ARG A 147 6.60 -22.43 2.09
CA ARG A 147 7.43 -21.44 2.76
C ARG A 147 6.98 -20.02 2.43
N GLN A 148 7.23 -19.11 3.37
CA GLN A 148 7.18 -17.66 3.18
C GLN A 148 8.56 -17.05 3.39
N SER A 149 8.89 -16.02 2.62
CA SER A 149 9.99 -15.08 2.87
C SER A 149 9.43 -13.67 2.87
N SER A 150 10.00 -12.80 3.71
CA SER A 150 9.60 -11.39 3.80
C SER A 150 10.84 -10.53 3.72
N GLU A 151 10.83 -9.57 2.79
CA GLU A 151 11.95 -8.68 2.55
C GLU A 151 11.47 -7.22 2.57
N PRO A 152 12.24 -6.30 3.20
CA PRO A 152 11.92 -4.89 3.17
C PRO A 152 12.22 -4.29 1.79
N LEU A 153 11.30 -3.47 1.28
CA LEU A 153 11.45 -2.64 0.09
C LEU A 153 11.41 -1.19 0.49
N LEU A 154 12.55 -0.51 0.41
CA LEU A 154 12.63 0.92 0.68
C LEU A 154 12.23 1.71 -0.56
N VAL A 155 11.16 2.49 -0.45
CA VAL A 155 10.71 3.43 -1.48
C VAL A 155 11.19 4.82 -1.11
N ILE A 156 11.96 5.43 -1.99
CA ILE A 156 12.51 6.79 -1.82
C ILE A 156 12.05 7.69 -2.95
N LYS A 157 11.87 8.97 -2.66
CA LYS A 157 11.68 9.97 -3.70
C LYS A 157 12.99 10.20 -4.44
N THR A 158 12.91 10.36 -5.76
CA THR A 158 14.05 10.70 -6.62
C THR A 158 13.71 11.92 -7.46
N GLY A 159 14.77 12.64 -7.92
CA GLY A 159 14.61 13.80 -8.79
C GLY A 159 14.67 15.14 -8.06
N PHE A 160 14.25 16.21 -8.74
CA PHE A 160 14.36 17.58 -8.26
C PHE A 160 13.63 17.82 -6.93
N GLU A 161 12.44 17.20 -6.76
CA GLU A 161 11.65 17.31 -5.53
C GLU A 161 12.41 16.75 -4.31
N ALA A 162 13.12 15.63 -4.48
CA ALA A 162 13.93 15.06 -3.41
C ALA A 162 15.10 15.98 -3.02
N VAL A 163 15.75 16.61 -4.00
CA VAL A 163 16.84 17.56 -3.75
C VAL A 163 16.35 18.78 -2.98
N VAL A 164 15.19 19.31 -3.35
CA VAL A 164 14.59 20.47 -2.64
C VAL A 164 14.18 20.09 -1.22
N ASP A 165 13.56 18.92 -1.03
CA ASP A 165 13.16 18.43 0.31
C ASP A 165 14.39 18.20 1.21
N ASP A 166 15.43 17.55 0.69
CA ASP A 166 16.69 17.31 1.41
C ASP A 166 17.40 18.61 1.76
N PHE A 167 17.48 19.57 0.81
CA PHE A 167 18.05 20.88 1.05
C PHE A 167 17.26 21.68 2.10
N ALA A 168 15.94 21.65 2.03
CA ALA A 168 15.08 22.34 2.99
C ALA A 168 15.22 21.77 4.41
N ARG A 169 15.42 20.45 4.55
CA ARG A 169 15.59 19.79 5.86
C ARG A 169 16.99 19.95 6.42
N ASN A 170 18.02 19.72 5.61
CA ASN A 170 19.40 19.73 6.07
C ASN A 170 19.98 21.13 6.17
N TYR A 171 19.47 22.08 5.39
CA TYR A 171 19.93 23.47 5.32
C TYR A 171 18.79 24.48 5.50
N ALA A 172 17.90 24.24 6.46
CA ALA A 172 16.71 25.06 6.70
C ALA A 172 17.01 26.56 6.81
N PHE A 173 18.11 26.93 7.46
CA PHE A 173 18.53 28.35 7.58
C PHE A 173 18.90 28.96 6.23
N LEU A 174 19.67 28.23 5.41
CA LEU A 174 20.07 28.70 4.07
C LEU A 174 18.87 28.77 3.14
N TYR A 175 17.96 27.80 3.23
CA TYR A 175 16.72 27.79 2.48
C TYR A 175 15.85 29.01 2.80
N GLY A 176 15.68 29.33 4.08
CA GLY A 176 14.96 30.51 4.53
C GLY A 176 15.60 31.81 4.05
N LEU A 177 16.93 31.92 4.15
CA LEU A 177 17.67 33.07 3.65
C LEU A 177 17.51 33.27 2.14
N PHE A 178 17.60 32.17 1.40
CA PHE A 178 17.38 32.19 -0.05
C PHE A 178 15.95 32.61 -0.42
N ALA A 179 14.93 32.14 0.29
CA ALA A 179 13.55 32.53 0.06
C ALA A 179 13.33 34.03 0.29
N VAL A 180 13.93 34.60 1.37
CA VAL A 180 13.86 36.04 1.64
C VAL A 180 14.59 36.86 0.55
N ALA A 181 15.78 36.42 0.14
CA ALA A 181 16.51 37.07 -0.94
C ALA A 181 15.73 37.08 -2.25
N LEU A 182 15.08 35.95 -2.59
CA LEU A 182 14.23 35.81 -3.76
C LEU A 182 13.01 36.75 -3.70
N ALA A 183 12.35 36.84 -2.54
CA ALA A 183 11.24 37.76 -2.32
C ALA A 183 11.63 39.23 -2.50
N ILE A 184 12.77 39.64 -1.96
CA ILE A 184 13.32 41.01 -2.13
C ILE A 184 13.62 41.25 -3.62
N PHE A 185 14.27 40.31 -4.27
CA PHE A 185 14.60 40.41 -5.69
C PHE A 185 13.36 40.57 -6.56
N MET A 186 12.33 39.72 -6.32
CA MET A 186 11.06 39.79 -7.05
C MET A 186 10.32 41.11 -6.79
N GLY A 187 10.33 41.60 -5.55
CA GLY A 187 9.74 42.91 -5.21
C GLY A 187 10.45 44.08 -5.91
N TRP A 188 11.78 44.05 -5.93
CA TRP A 188 12.58 45.05 -6.65
C TRP A 188 12.35 44.96 -8.16
N PHE A 189 12.39 43.75 -8.70
CA PHE A 189 12.16 43.49 -10.13
C PHE A 189 10.77 43.96 -10.59
N GLY A 190 9.72 43.63 -9.78
CA GLY A 190 8.37 44.11 -10.04
C GLY A 190 8.29 45.63 -10.10
N ARG A 191 8.96 46.33 -9.16
CA ARG A 191 9.03 47.79 -9.15
C ARG A 191 9.73 48.33 -10.41
N VAL A 192 10.80 47.69 -10.88
CA VAL A 192 11.52 48.14 -12.08
C VAL A 192 10.66 47.93 -13.35
N VAL A 193 9.99 46.80 -13.47
CA VAL A 193 9.14 46.47 -14.63
C VAL A 193 7.87 47.33 -14.68
N PHE A 194 7.21 47.53 -13.55
CA PHE A 194 5.97 48.31 -13.47
C PHE A 194 6.17 49.81 -13.22
N LYS A 195 7.41 50.31 -13.15
CA LYS A 195 7.72 51.73 -13.02
C LYS A 195 7.76 52.45 -14.37
N ARG A 196 7.16 51.90 -15.40
CA ARG A 196 7.09 52.47 -16.73
C ARG A 196 5.70 53.09 -16.94
N ASP A 197 5.42 54.15 -16.14
CA ASP A 197 4.47 55.25 -16.47
C ASP A 197 4.72 56.40 -15.51
#